data_b49888470f215514a70d089158cae4fe
#
_entry.id   b49888470f215514a70d089158cae4fe
#
_cell.length_a   1.000
_cell.length_b   1.000
_cell.length_c   1.000
_cell.angle_alpha   90.00
_cell.angle_beta   90.00
_cell.angle_gamma   90.00
#
_symmetry.space_group_name_H-M   'P 1'
#
loop_
_entity.id
_entity.type
_entity.pdbx_description
1 polymer ?
#
loop_
_entity_poly.entity_id
_entity_poly.type
_entity_poly.pdbx_seq_one_letter_code
_entity_poly.pdbx_strand_id
1 'polypeptide(L)'
;MKIGMILDSVYPDDARITNQCDELIKKNHEIHLFCLSYSHGFIENEVINKINIHRYYCSKITYKLSALANDINLYNNILKNKIIDFIRKTKVDFLHIHDIQIAQAAISASNIFNIKYNIDLHENRPEIMKSYKHVNSFFGKIFISPARWKIAEEKFVKSANKVIVVTKHAKKELVSRVNIDEEKVIIYPNT
;
A
#
# COMPACT_ATOMS: atom_id res chain seq x y z
N MET A 1 -7.02 -18.19 -6.73
CA MET A 1 -7.72 -16.91 -6.56
C MET A 1 -6.98 -15.81 -7.30
N LYS A 2 -7.65 -14.73 -7.65
CA LYS A 2 -7.04 -13.54 -8.25
C LYS A 2 -6.68 -12.54 -7.15
N ILE A 3 -5.40 -12.20 -7.04
CA ILE A 3 -4.90 -11.28 -6.01
C ILE A 3 -4.50 -9.97 -6.66
N GLY A 4 -5.07 -8.86 -6.18
CA GLY A 4 -4.69 -7.50 -6.54
C GLY A 4 -3.61 -6.99 -5.60
N MET A 5 -2.39 -6.84 -6.09
CA MET A 5 -1.30 -6.17 -5.37
C MET A 5 -1.41 -4.67 -5.63
N ILE A 6 -1.47 -3.84 -4.60
CA ILE A 6 -1.65 -2.38 -4.73
C ILE A 6 -0.38 -1.67 -4.29
N LEU A 7 0.29 -1.03 -5.22
CA LEU A 7 1.58 -0.36 -5.02
C LEU A 7 1.48 1.12 -5.39
N ASP A 8 1.99 2.03 -4.55
CA ASP A 8 1.97 3.48 -4.80
C ASP A 8 3.26 4.01 -5.47
N SER A 9 4.03 3.13 -6.08
CA SER A 9 5.26 3.45 -6.81
C SER A 9 5.29 2.80 -8.20
N VAL A 10 6.39 3.02 -8.93
CA VAL A 10 6.64 2.36 -10.21
C VAL A 10 7.07 0.90 -9.99
N TYR A 11 6.83 0.06 -11.00
CA TYR A 11 7.27 -1.34 -11.03
C TYR A 11 7.98 -1.60 -12.39
N PRO A 12 9.12 -2.35 -12.43
CA PRO A 12 9.56 -3.41 -11.49
C PRO A 12 10.70 -3.01 -10.52
N ASP A 13 10.79 -1.80 -10.05
CA ASP A 13 11.95 -1.31 -9.26
C ASP A 13 12.05 -1.91 -7.84
N ASP A 14 11.09 -2.71 -7.38
CA ASP A 14 11.05 -3.29 -6.03
C ASP A 14 11.13 -4.82 -6.07
N ALA A 15 12.30 -5.36 -5.78
CA ALA A 15 12.55 -6.81 -5.75
C ALA A 15 11.68 -7.55 -4.72
N ARG A 16 11.30 -6.91 -3.62
CA ARG A 16 10.44 -7.48 -2.60
C ARG A 16 9.04 -7.79 -3.14
N ILE A 17 8.47 -6.86 -3.92
CA ILE A 17 7.17 -7.09 -4.57
C ILE A 17 7.26 -8.26 -5.53
N THR A 18 8.33 -8.33 -6.32
CA THR A 18 8.57 -9.43 -7.25
C THR A 18 8.65 -10.77 -6.49
N ASN A 19 9.42 -10.84 -5.40
CA ASN A 19 9.54 -12.06 -4.60
C ASN A 19 8.19 -12.50 -4.01
N GLN A 20 7.38 -11.58 -3.51
CA GLN A 20 6.05 -11.90 -3.00
C GLN A 20 5.11 -12.40 -4.11
N CYS A 21 5.14 -11.76 -5.28
CA CYS A 21 4.37 -12.20 -6.43
C CYS A 21 4.77 -13.62 -6.86
N ASP A 22 6.07 -13.89 -6.95
CA ASP A 22 6.59 -15.21 -7.34
C ASP A 22 6.14 -16.31 -6.38
N GLU A 23 6.18 -16.06 -5.07
CA GLU A 23 5.72 -17.02 -4.08
C GLU A 23 4.21 -17.30 -4.19
N LEU A 24 3.40 -16.29 -4.48
CA LEU A 24 1.98 -16.44 -4.69
C LEU A 24 1.67 -17.18 -6.00
N ILE A 25 2.41 -16.90 -7.08
CA ILE A 25 2.29 -17.60 -8.38
C ILE A 25 2.65 -19.07 -8.24
N LYS A 26 3.71 -19.43 -7.49
CA LYS A 26 4.08 -20.83 -7.17
C LYS A 26 2.94 -21.58 -6.47
N LYS A 27 2.08 -20.86 -5.75
CA LYS A 27 0.88 -21.40 -5.09
C LYS A 27 -0.38 -21.35 -5.97
N ASN A 28 -0.23 -21.17 -7.27
CA ASN A 28 -1.31 -21.13 -8.26
C ASN A 28 -2.30 -19.96 -8.06
N HIS A 29 -1.81 -18.81 -7.57
CA HIS A 29 -2.59 -17.59 -7.59
C HIS A 29 -2.33 -16.80 -8.88
N GLU A 30 -3.35 -16.14 -9.40
CA GLU A 30 -3.25 -15.19 -10.50
C GLU A 30 -2.99 -13.79 -9.90
N ILE A 31 -1.91 -13.15 -10.33
CA ILE A 31 -1.48 -11.85 -9.77
C ILE A 31 -1.76 -10.73 -10.74
N HIS A 32 -2.47 -9.73 -10.26
CA HIS A 32 -2.68 -8.44 -10.91
C HIS A 32 -2.02 -7.36 -10.05
N LEU A 33 -1.08 -6.62 -10.61
CA LEU A 33 -0.34 -5.57 -9.92
C LEU A 33 -0.82 -4.20 -10.39
N PHE A 34 -1.45 -3.44 -9.50
CA PHE A 34 -1.68 -2.01 -9.66
C PHE A 34 -0.40 -1.27 -9.30
N CYS A 35 0.13 -0.43 -10.18
CA CYS A 35 1.26 0.44 -9.90
C CYS A 35 1.11 1.80 -10.60
N LEU A 36 1.97 2.75 -10.24
CA LEU A 36 1.92 4.09 -10.79
C LEU A 36 2.93 4.28 -11.93
N SER A 37 2.65 5.23 -12.81
CA SER A 37 3.61 5.80 -13.76
C SER A 37 3.60 7.32 -13.66
N TYR A 38 4.80 7.93 -13.61
CA TYR A 38 4.98 9.37 -13.51
C TYR A 38 5.30 10.04 -14.85
N SER A 39 5.43 9.26 -15.91
CA SER A 39 5.65 9.74 -17.30
C SER A 39 4.43 9.48 -18.15
N HIS A 40 4.25 10.28 -19.21
CA HIS A 40 3.30 10.00 -20.26
C HIS A 40 3.89 8.99 -21.26
N GLY A 41 3.04 8.27 -22.00
CA GLY A 41 3.49 7.29 -23.02
C GLY A 41 3.96 5.95 -22.44
N PHE A 42 3.58 5.63 -21.21
CA PHE A 42 3.87 4.33 -20.60
C PHE A 42 2.96 3.23 -21.17
N ILE A 43 3.42 1.99 -21.07
CA ILE A 43 2.59 0.81 -21.36
C ILE A 43 1.62 0.59 -20.21
N GLU A 44 0.32 0.77 -20.47
CA GLU A 44 -0.71 0.66 -19.41
C GLU A 44 -0.83 -0.75 -18.85
N ASN A 45 -0.78 -1.76 -19.73
CA ASN A 45 -0.95 -3.16 -19.35
C ASN A 45 0.12 -4.00 -20.02
N GLU A 46 0.82 -4.82 -19.25
CA GLU A 46 1.79 -5.80 -19.73
C GLU A 46 1.88 -6.99 -18.77
N VAL A 47 2.51 -8.06 -19.23
CA VAL A 47 2.78 -9.25 -18.40
C VAL A 47 4.29 -9.42 -18.28
N ILE A 48 4.81 -9.38 -17.05
CA ILE A 48 6.21 -9.67 -16.74
C ILE A 48 6.23 -10.83 -15.74
N ASN A 49 6.94 -11.91 -16.05
CA ASN A 49 7.09 -13.08 -15.17
C ASN A 49 5.75 -13.62 -14.62
N LYS A 50 4.72 -13.70 -15.47
CA LYS A 50 3.34 -14.11 -15.11
C LYS A 50 2.60 -13.13 -14.18
N ILE A 51 3.13 -11.94 -13.93
CA ILE A 51 2.47 -10.87 -13.19
C ILE A 51 1.76 -9.99 -14.22
N ASN A 52 0.44 -9.84 -14.09
CA ASN A 52 -0.34 -8.91 -14.91
C ASN A 52 -0.21 -7.50 -14.32
N ILE A 53 0.54 -6.64 -14.98
CA ILE A 53 0.85 -5.29 -14.52
C ILE A 53 -0.14 -4.30 -15.13
N HIS A 54 -0.70 -3.46 -14.27
CA HIS A 54 -1.65 -2.39 -14.64
C HIS A 54 -1.10 -1.06 -14.12
N ARG A 55 -0.59 -0.22 -15.03
CA ARG A 55 -0.04 1.10 -14.68
C ARG A 55 -1.08 2.19 -14.80
N TYR A 56 -1.08 3.06 -13.83
CA TYR A 56 -1.95 4.23 -13.78
C TYR A 56 -1.12 5.51 -13.70
N TYR A 57 -1.41 6.43 -14.59
CA TYR A 57 -0.73 7.72 -14.56
C TYR A 57 -0.98 8.45 -13.23
N CYS A 58 0.09 8.95 -12.62
CA CYS A 58 0.04 9.81 -11.46
C CYS A 58 1.04 10.96 -11.66
N SER A 59 0.58 12.20 -11.69
CA SER A 59 1.51 13.32 -11.80
C SER A 59 2.41 13.41 -10.57
N LYS A 60 3.63 13.88 -10.73
CA LYS A 60 4.57 14.10 -9.60
C LYS A 60 3.99 15.06 -8.55
N ILE A 61 3.13 16.00 -8.96
CA ILE A 61 2.42 16.91 -8.06
C ILE A 61 1.41 16.13 -7.23
N THR A 62 0.59 15.30 -7.87
CA THR A 62 -0.39 14.43 -7.18
C THR A 62 0.32 13.50 -6.21
N TYR A 63 1.45 12.89 -6.60
CA TYR A 63 2.22 12.01 -5.71
C TYR A 63 2.76 12.76 -4.47
N LYS A 64 3.24 13.99 -4.63
CA LYS A 64 3.68 14.80 -3.47
C LYS A 64 2.57 15.07 -2.46
N LEU A 65 1.30 15.03 -2.87
CA LEU A 65 0.15 15.16 -1.96
C LEU A 65 -0.06 13.90 -1.09
N SER A 66 0.61 12.79 -1.39
CA SER A 66 0.55 11.58 -0.55
C SER A 66 0.98 11.84 0.89
N ALA A 67 1.96 12.71 1.11
CA ALA A 67 2.40 13.12 2.44
C ALA A 67 1.29 13.80 3.27
N LEU A 68 0.31 14.39 2.61
CA LEU A 68 -0.85 15.09 3.18
C LEU A 68 -2.14 14.22 3.11
N ALA A 69 -2.04 12.95 2.77
CA ALA A 69 -3.20 12.10 2.50
C ALA A 69 -4.14 11.93 3.71
N ASN A 70 -3.62 12.08 4.93
CA ASN A 70 -4.43 12.06 6.16
C ASN A 70 -5.09 13.41 6.49
N ASP A 71 -4.72 14.47 5.82
CA ASP A 71 -5.21 15.83 6.07
C ASP A 71 -6.08 16.33 4.92
N ILE A 72 -5.73 15.96 3.70
CA ILE A 72 -6.41 16.38 2.47
C ILE A 72 -6.77 15.14 1.66
N ASN A 73 -8.06 14.89 1.51
CA ASN A 73 -8.56 13.69 0.83
C ASN A 73 -8.34 13.66 -0.69
N LEU A 74 -7.70 14.69 -1.28
CA LEU A 74 -7.54 14.79 -2.73
C LEU A 74 -6.75 13.61 -3.31
N TYR A 75 -5.57 13.31 -2.74
CA TYR A 75 -4.76 12.16 -3.15
C TYR A 75 -5.56 10.86 -3.03
N ASN A 76 -6.16 10.63 -1.87
CA ASN A 76 -6.96 9.43 -1.63
C ASN A 76 -8.13 9.27 -2.61
N ASN A 77 -8.82 10.35 -2.96
CA ASN A 77 -9.94 10.30 -3.90
C ASN A 77 -9.48 9.98 -5.33
N ILE A 78 -8.34 10.57 -5.77
CA ILE A 78 -7.77 10.29 -7.08
C ILE A 78 -7.36 8.81 -7.17
N LEU A 79 -6.61 8.31 -6.19
CA LEU A 79 -6.14 6.93 -6.21
C LEU A 79 -7.28 5.93 -6.00
N LYS A 80 -8.25 6.22 -5.14
CA LYS A 80 -9.44 5.41 -4.95
C LYS A 80 -10.15 5.14 -6.28
N ASN A 81 -10.38 6.18 -7.10
CA ASN A 81 -11.05 6.02 -8.39
C ASN A 81 -10.26 5.14 -9.36
N LYS A 82 -8.93 5.25 -9.37
CA LYS A 82 -8.04 4.38 -10.17
C LYS A 82 -8.08 2.92 -9.67
N ILE A 83 -8.08 2.71 -8.36
CA ILE A 83 -8.18 1.36 -7.77
C ILE A 83 -9.56 0.75 -8.02
N ILE A 84 -10.64 1.54 -7.99
CA ILE A 84 -11.98 1.10 -8.38
C ILE A 84 -11.99 0.61 -9.84
N ASP A 85 -11.39 1.37 -10.77
CA ASP A 85 -11.27 0.97 -12.17
C ASP A 85 -10.46 -0.33 -12.31
N PHE A 86 -9.34 -0.43 -11.60
CA PHE A 86 -8.51 -1.65 -11.54
C PHE A 86 -9.32 -2.86 -11.06
N ILE A 87 -10.04 -2.76 -9.95
CA ILE A 87 -10.85 -3.88 -9.41
C ILE A 87 -11.94 -4.30 -10.41
N ARG A 88 -12.60 -3.34 -11.05
CA ARG A 88 -13.63 -3.62 -12.05
C ARG A 88 -13.10 -4.36 -13.27
N LYS A 89 -11.91 -3.97 -13.76
CA LYS A 89 -11.28 -4.57 -14.95
C LYS A 89 -10.72 -5.96 -14.66
N THR A 90 -10.08 -6.13 -13.52
CA THR A 90 -9.37 -7.37 -13.17
C THR A 90 -10.23 -8.40 -12.46
N LYS A 91 -11.29 -7.96 -11.77
CA LYS A 91 -12.16 -8.81 -10.94
C LYS A 91 -11.37 -9.61 -9.91
N VAL A 92 -10.45 -8.96 -9.22
CA VAL A 92 -9.65 -9.59 -8.15
C VAL A 92 -10.54 -9.96 -6.96
N ASP A 93 -10.20 -11.08 -6.32
CA ASP A 93 -10.93 -11.65 -5.18
C ASP A 93 -10.43 -11.10 -3.84
N PHE A 94 -9.20 -10.59 -3.83
CA PHE A 94 -8.48 -10.19 -2.63
C PHE A 94 -7.49 -9.07 -2.95
N LEU A 95 -7.27 -8.13 -2.01
CA LEU A 95 -6.25 -7.09 -2.15
C LEU A 95 -5.09 -7.32 -1.18
N HIS A 96 -3.87 -7.08 -1.67
CA HIS A 96 -2.66 -6.98 -0.88
C HIS A 96 -2.10 -5.57 -1.05
N ILE A 97 -2.16 -4.77 0.02
CA ILE A 97 -1.88 -3.34 -0.02
C ILE A 97 -0.48 -3.10 0.53
N HIS A 98 0.40 -2.53 -0.29
CA HIS A 98 1.74 -2.17 0.11
C HIS A 98 1.77 -0.71 0.55
N ASP A 99 2.22 -0.51 1.79
CA ASP A 99 2.34 0.77 2.46
C ASP A 99 1.06 1.48 2.90
N ILE A 100 1.24 2.27 3.96
CA ILE A 100 0.14 3.04 4.56
C ILE A 100 -0.30 4.24 3.72
N GLN A 101 0.53 4.71 2.79
CA GLN A 101 0.24 5.90 1.99
C GLN A 101 -0.93 5.70 1.05
N ILE A 102 -1.03 4.53 0.42
CA ILE A 102 -2.12 4.18 -0.49
C ILE A 102 -3.26 3.45 0.23
N ALA A 103 -3.04 3.05 1.48
CA ALA A 103 -3.97 2.20 2.22
C ALA A 103 -5.38 2.79 2.32
N GLN A 104 -5.53 4.08 2.65
CA GLN A 104 -6.84 4.73 2.75
C GLN A 104 -7.63 4.62 1.43
N ALA A 105 -6.98 4.85 0.30
CA ALA A 105 -7.60 4.76 -1.02
C ALA A 105 -7.99 3.32 -1.37
N ALA A 106 -7.10 2.36 -1.12
CA ALA A 106 -7.31 0.95 -1.40
C ALA A 106 -8.40 0.34 -0.50
N ILE A 107 -8.41 0.65 0.79
CA ILE A 107 -9.44 0.23 1.75
C ILE A 107 -10.82 0.80 1.35
N SER A 108 -10.85 2.07 0.97
CA SER A 108 -12.11 2.70 0.51
C SER A 108 -12.65 2.04 -0.75
N ALA A 109 -11.77 1.63 -1.67
CA ALA A 109 -12.15 0.89 -2.87
C ALA A 109 -12.59 -0.54 -2.53
N SER A 110 -11.85 -1.27 -1.67
CA SER A 110 -12.19 -2.64 -1.27
C SER A 110 -13.57 -2.73 -0.62
N ASN A 111 -13.93 -1.75 0.20
CA ASN A 111 -15.23 -1.69 0.87
C ASN A 111 -16.41 -1.58 -0.13
N ILE A 112 -16.22 -0.87 -1.26
CA ILE A 112 -17.26 -0.75 -2.31
C ILE A 112 -17.57 -2.11 -2.94
N PHE A 113 -16.56 -2.98 -3.07
CA PHE A 113 -16.70 -4.31 -3.68
C PHE A 113 -16.80 -5.44 -2.67
N ASN A 114 -16.79 -5.13 -1.38
CA ASN A 114 -16.76 -6.11 -0.29
C ASN A 114 -15.61 -7.13 -0.42
N ILE A 115 -14.43 -6.65 -0.83
CA ILE A 115 -13.21 -7.46 -1.00
C ILE A 115 -12.37 -7.37 0.27
N LYS A 116 -11.91 -8.53 0.77
CA LYS A 116 -10.97 -8.59 1.90
C LYS A 116 -9.57 -8.14 1.48
N TYR A 117 -8.78 -7.67 2.45
CA TYR A 117 -7.43 -7.19 2.17
C TYR A 117 -6.44 -7.48 3.31
N ASN A 118 -5.17 -7.59 2.93
CA ASN A 118 -4.03 -7.53 3.83
C ASN A 118 -3.29 -6.20 3.64
N ILE A 119 -2.53 -5.79 4.67
CA ILE A 119 -1.63 -4.65 4.60
C ILE A 119 -0.20 -5.13 4.87
N ASP A 120 0.74 -4.71 4.02
CA ASP A 120 2.17 -4.93 4.19
C ASP A 120 2.83 -3.65 4.69
N LEU A 121 3.33 -3.69 5.93
CA LEU A 121 4.03 -2.60 6.62
C LEU A 121 5.53 -2.92 6.63
N HIS A 122 6.19 -2.78 5.50
CA HIS A 122 7.61 -3.09 5.39
C HIS A 122 8.54 -2.03 6.01
N GLU A 123 8.00 -0.85 6.31
CA GLU A 123 8.70 0.21 7.03
C GLU A 123 7.83 0.74 8.17
N ASN A 124 8.47 1.14 9.27
CA ASN A 124 7.80 1.94 10.30
C ASN A 124 7.70 3.39 9.81
N ARG A 125 6.81 3.60 8.84
CA ARG A 125 6.68 4.88 8.13
C ARG A 125 6.49 6.08 9.05
N PRO A 126 5.61 6.03 10.09
CA PRO A 126 5.45 7.14 11.03
C PRO A 126 6.75 7.52 11.76
N GLU A 127 7.61 6.55 12.09
CA GLU A 127 8.90 6.81 12.74
C GLU A 127 9.92 7.39 11.74
N ILE A 128 10.01 6.81 10.54
CA ILE A 128 10.93 7.27 9.49
C ILE A 128 10.59 8.72 9.09
N MET A 129 9.31 9.07 9.01
CA MET A 129 8.87 10.43 8.69
C MET A 129 9.42 11.49 9.65
N LYS A 130 9.67 11.15 10.92
CA LYS A 130 10.29 12.08 11.89
C LYS A 130 11.69 12.53 11.48
N SER A 131 12.41 11.72 10.70
CA SER A 131 13.78 12.02 10.23
C SER A 131 13.82 12.82 8.92
N TYR A 132 12.71 12.95 8.21
CA TYR A 132 12.68 13.64 6.93
C TYR A 132 12.85 15.16 7.08
N LYS A 133 13.83 15.75 6.35
CA LYS A 133 14.10 17.18 6.38
C LYS A 133 12.88 18.05 6.05
N HIS A 134 12.06 17.60 5.07
CA HIS A 134 10.85 18.34 4.66
C HIS A 134 9.74 18.27 5.73
N VAL A 135 9.64 17.20 6.51
CA VAL A 135 8.71 17.09 7.66
C VAL A 135 9.16 18.02 8.79
N ASN A 136 10.47 18.14 9.00
CA ASN A 136 11.05 19.01 10.04
C ASN A 136 11.13 20.50 9.64
N SER A 137 10.78 20.86 8.41
CA SER A 137 10.65 22.26 7.98
C SER A 137 9.46 22.95 8.67
N PHE A 138 9.44 24.28 8.70
CA PHE A 138 8.34 25.04 9.31
C PHE A 138 6.97 24.65 8.76
N PHE A 139 6.83 24.57 7.44
CA PHE A 139 5.59 24.13 6.78
C PHE A 139 5.32 22.64 6.98
N GLY A 140 6.36 21.80 6.94
CA GLY A 140 6.24 20.36 7.15
C GLY A 140 5.66 20.02 8.53
N LYS A 141 6.12 20.66 9.59
CA LYS A 141 5.60 20.48 10.96
C LYS A 141 4.13 20.84 11.12
N ILE A 142 3.63 21.79 10.33
CA ILE A 142 2.22 22.20 10.37
C ILE A 142 1.34 21.20 9.61
N PHE A 143 1.78 20.75 8.42
CA PHE A 143 0.94 20.00 7.50
C PHE A 143 1.18 18.48 7.55
N ILE A 144 2.37 17.99 7.94
CA ILE A 144 2.69 16.57 7.97
C ILE A 144 2.86 16.11 9.42
N SER A 145 1.91 15.37 9.94
CA SER A 145 1.93 14.88 11.32
C SER A 145 2.22 13.38 11.40
N PRO A 146 3.43 12.95 11.85
CA PRO A 146 3.71 11.54 12.11
C PRO A 146 2.72 10.90 13.10
N ALA A 147 2.22 11.68 14.06
CA ALA A 147 1.22 11.18 15.01
C ALA A 147 -0.11 10.84 14.33
N ARG A 148 -0.58 11.68 13.40
CA ARG A 148 -1.79 11.37 12.61
C ARG A 148 -1.60 10.14 11.72
N TRP A 149 -0.42 9.97 11.12
CA TRP A 149 -0.07 8.77 10.36
C TRP A 149 -0.08 7.52 11.23
N LYS A 150 0.41 7.62 12.48
CA LYS A 150 0.37 6.50 13.44
C LYS A 150 -1.07 6.11 13.78
N ILE A 151 -1.94 7.07 14.02
CA ILE A 151 -3.38 6.83 14.27
C ILE A 151 -4.04 6.19 13.03
N ALA A 152 -3.73 6.66 11.83
CA ALA A 152 -4.25 6.09 10.59
C ALA A 152 -3.78 4.64 10.40
N GLU A 153 -2.49 4.36 10.62
CA GLU A 153 -1.91 3.01 10.59
C GLU A 153 -2.66 2.08 11.54
N GLU A 154 -2.89 2.49 12.79
CA GLU A 154 -3.63 1.68 13.77
C GLU A 154 -5.04 1.33 13.30
N LYS A 155 -5.74 2.30 12.70
CA LYS A 155 -7.07 2.08 12.11
C LYS A 155 -7.01 1.08 10.96
N PHE A 156 -6.04 1.20 10.05
CA PHE A 156 -5.88 0.30 8.91
C PHE A 156 -5.53 -1.12 9.35
N VAL A 157 -4.62 -1.25 10.31
CA VAL A 157 -4.20 -2.52 10.90
C VAL A 157 -5.37 -3.24 11.58
N LYS A 158 -6.22 -2.51 12.32
CA LYS A 158 -7.40 -3.08 12.97
C LYS A 158 -8.39 -3.66 11.95
N SER A 159 -8.57 -3.01 10.82
CA SER A 159 -9.54 -3.40 9.78
C SER A 159 -9.01 -4.43 8.78
N ALA A 160 -7.68 -4.60 8.64
CA ALA A 160 -7.08 -5.59 7.76
C ALA A 160 -7.38 -7.03 8.18
N ASN A 161 -7.42 -7.94 7.21
CA ASN A 161 -7.54 -9.38 7.48
C ASN A 161 -6.26 -9.95 8.10
N LYS A 162 -5.10 -9.67 7.51
CA LYS A 162 -3.76 -9.92 8.06
C LYS A 162 -2.89 -8.69 7.84
N VAL A 163 -1.84 -8.57 8.65
CA VAL A 163 -0.83 -7.52 8.55
C VAL A 163 0.53 -8.18 8.39
N ILE A 164 1.31 -7.73 7.43
CA ILE A 164 2.66 -8.22 7.19
C ILE A 164 3.65 -7.19 7.74
N VAL A 165 4.67 -7.64 8.43
CA VAL A 165 5.78 -6.84 8.94
C VAL A 165 7.11 -7.56 8.70
N VAL A 166 8.22 -6.82 8.67
CA VAL A 166 9.52 -7.38 8.30
C VAL A 166 10.29 -8.04 9.44
N THR A 167 10.02 -7.69 10.71
CA THR A 167 10.79 -8.17 11.86
C THR A 167 9.92 -8.63 13.01
N LYS A 168 10.50 -9.50 13.87
CA LYS A 168 9.89 -9.89 15.16
C LYS A 168 9.67 -8.68 16.07
N HIS A 169 10.57 -7.70 16.03
CA HIS A 169 10.45 -6.49 16.84
C HIS A 169 9.25 -5.65 16.39
N ALA A 170 9.10 -5.42 15.07
CA ALA A 170 7.95 -4.71 14.51
C ALA A 170 6.62 -5.42 14.85
N LYS A 171 6.58 -6.76 14.79
CA LYS A 171 5.41 -7.53 15.21
C LYS A 171 5.04 -7.27 16.67
N LYS A 172 6.01 -7.40 17.59
CA LYS A 172 5.78 -7.19 19.03
C LYS A 172 5.30 -5.76 19.34
N GLU A 173 5.94 -4.77 18.74
CA GLU A 173 5.56 -3.35 18.89
C GLU A 173 4.13 -3.12 18.40
N LEU A 174 3.81 -3.59 17.19
CA LEU A 174 2.50 -3.40 16.58
C LEU A 174 1.39 -4.07 17.38
N VAL A 175 1.57 -5.35 17.77
CA VAL A 175 0.60 -6.11 18.58
C VAL A 175 0.33 -5.42 19.90
N SER A 176 1.39 -5.00 20.62
CA SER A 176 1.24 -4.31 21.91
C SER A 176 0.56 -2.95 21.77
N ARG A 177 0.97 -2.14 20.80
CA ARG A 177 0.48 -0.77 20.61
C ARG A 177 -0.97 -0.73 20.14
N VAL A 178 -1.31 -1.61 19.17
CA VAL A 178 -2.65 -1.60 18.54
C VAL A 178 -3.65 -2.47 19.29
N ASN A 179 -3.17 -3.31 20.21
CA ASN A 179 -3.95 -4.31 20.95
C ASN A 179 -4.76 -5.23 20.00
N ILE A 180 -4.02 -5.92 19.11
CA ILE A 180 -4.57 -6.89 18.16
C ILE A 180 -4.02 -8.28 18.42
N ASP A 181 -4.71 -9.30 17.89
CA ASP A 181 -4.27 -10.68 17.98
C ASP A 181 -2.90 -10.86 17.28
N GLU A 182 -1.99 -11.55 17.97
CA GLU A 182 -0.65 -11.89 17.43
C GLU A 182 -0.74 -12.72 16.15
N GLU A 183 -1.73 -13.59 16.02
CA GLU A 183 -1.95 -14.40 14.82
C GLU A 183 -2.35 -13.56 13.59
N LYS A 184 -2.84 -12.33 13.80
CA LYS A 184 -3.14 -11.39 12.74
C LYS A 184 -1.89 -10.86 12.05
N VAL A 185 -0.72 -10.87 12.74
CA VAL A 185 0.51 -10.27 12.25
C VAL A 185 1.50 -11.36 11.79
N ILE A 186 1.83 -11.33 10.50
CA ILE A 186 2.76 -12.25 9.83
C ILE A 186 4.11 -11.55 9.66
N ILE A 187 5.19 -12.28 9.89
CA ILE A 187 6.55 -11.80 9.63
C ILE A 187 6.97 -12.27 8.24
N TYR A 188 7.30 -11.34 7.36
CA TYR A 188 7.89 -11.60 6.06
C TYR A 188 9.13 -10.72 5.87
N PRO A 189 10.35 -11.25 6.08
CA PRO A 189 11.58 -10.46 6.01
C PRO A 189 11.85 -9.95 4.59
N ASN A 190 12.46 -8.76 4.50
CA ASN A 190 13.06 -8.29 3.25
C ASN A 190 14.31 -9.14 2.98
N THR A 191 14.30 -9.93 1.92
CA THR A 191 15.43 -10.77 1.47
C THR A 191 16.07 -10.15 0.24
#